data_1e69ad38e0f930d4825912d07aedbdb9
#
_entry.id   1e69ad38e0f930d4825912d07aedbdb9
#
_cell.length_a   1.000
_cell.length_b   1.000
_cell.length_c   1.000
_cell.angle_alpha   90.00
_cell.angle_beta   90.00
_cell.angle_gamma   90.00
#
_symmetry.space_group_name_H-M   'P 1'
#
loop_
_entity.id
_entity.type
_entity.pdbx_description
1 polymer ?
#
loop_
_entity_poly.entity_id
_entity_poly.type
_entity_poly.pdbx_seq_one_letter_code
_entity_poly.pdbx_strand_id
1 'polypeptide(L)'
;MHKFIAFFFTVFLLFSLSADISQEFDFLHSASFSFKNSIPYIRVLVKSYENGTTIENVKSFECGENTINTKSLTFSVTNFTPAVVKYRIAFQELAQNELKTHAEKSKLWSIKTGMETEIFVHGAIFSINKSTIDNREYFIVSKELFEKSKAEELLNKFRDMFPDYSIVSIPVHEANAKSEIKVETDDGKKYNCRNLLLIHPESGFMAAGDVYPDGRNYYLAPSAASKAELVIEDSVENILQRILPGEMFLSAPLETLKAQAVAARTDIFMQLGKRHVSEIWHICSEVHCQKVIWNGKIDKKFVQAVKETEGEVLLFNGSHVARAPYCSSAGGRTEDIRNVWFTAEKPYLTGVWDGDEPLRLDLSKEADLKKFLGSDYGEDNLKMNKRHRWKVEFEQEKIDELLNARKKIGKLKEIKALHRGVSGRIYKIEFVGTLSSLVVYGELNIRKLLDNLYSSAFLAHKDGDTWIFEGSGWGHGVGMSQMGAVSLGKKGCDFRFILKRYYPKTDISKIY
;
A
#
# COMPACT_ATOMS: atom_id res chain seq x y z
N MET A 1 -23.22 22.44 -25.28
CA MET A 1 -22.63 21.41 -26.16
C MET A 1 -21.11 21.62 -26.15
N HIS A 2 -20.40 21.11 -25.12
CA HIS A 2 -18.94 21.14 -25.05
C HIS A 2 -18.45 19.72 -25.23
N LYS A 3 -17.67 19.53 -26.29
CA LYS A 3 -17.05 18.26 -26.64
C LYS A 3 -15.99 17.90 -25.58
N PHE A 4 -16.24 16.84 -24.83
CA PHE A 4 -15.20 16.14 -24.08
C PHE A 4 -14.31 15.41 -25.11
N ILE A 5 -13.09 15.87 -25.25
CA ILE A 5 -12.07 15.15 -26.02
C ILE A 5 -11.52 14.10 -25.06
N ALA A 6 -11.97 12.86 -25.25
CA ALA A 6 -11.35 11.69 -24.64
C ALA A 6 -10.04 11.41 -25.41
N PHE A 7 -8.91 11.65 -24.81
CA PHE A 7 -7.62 11.17 -25.31
C PHE A 7 -7.54 9.66 -25.07
N PHE A 8 -7.85 8.90 -26.11
CA PHE A 8 -7.50 7.49 -26.18
C PHE A 8 -6.01 7.37 -26.51
N PHE A 9 -5.17 7.06 -25.55
CA PHE A 9 -3.84 6.53 -25.81
C PHE A 9 -3.92 5.01 -25.89
N THR A 10 -4.15 4.52 -27.12
CA THR A 10 -3.86 3.12 -27.44
C THR A 10 -2.40 3.09 -27.89
N VAL A 11 -1.48 2.80 -27.00
CA VAL A 11 -0.09 2.56 -27.35
C VAL A 11 0.08 1.08 -27.67
N PHE A 12 -0.14 0.71 -28.94
CA PHE A 12 0.45 -0.49 -29.51
C PHE A 12 1.90 -0.13 -29.91
N LEU A 13 2.84 -0.45 -29.06
CA LEU A 13 4.25 -0.44 -29.43
C LEU A 13 4.75 -1.88 -29.52
N LEU A 14 4.78 -2.37 -30.76
CA LEU A 14 5.69 -3.44 -31.16
C LEU A 14 7.11 -2.80 -31.16
N PHE A 15 7.85 -3.01 -30.07
CA PHE A 15 9.25 -2.61 -30.03
C PHE A 15 10.07 -3.50 -30.96
N SER A 16 10.57 -2.92 -32.03
CA SER A 16 11.74 -3.43 -32.75
C SER A 16 12.97 -3.25 -31.85
N LEU A 17 13.90 -4.17 -31.92
CA LEU A 17 15.09 -4.37 -31.08
C LEU A 17 16.15 -3.23 -31.13
N SER A 18 15.76 -1.97 -31.16
CA SER A 18 16.70 -0.83 -31.07
C SER A 18 16.00 0.43 -30.51
N ALA A 19 15.31 0.33 -29.38
CA ALA A 19 14.83 1.53 -28.72
C ALA A 19 16.00 2.19 -27.96
N ASP A 20 16.23 3.47 -28.22
CA ASP A 20 17.16 4.32 -27.47
C ASP A 20 16.82 4.23 -25.96
N ILE A 21 17.81 3.97 -25.10
CA ILE A 21 17.66 3.88 -23.63
C ILE A 21 16.97 5.13 -23.05
N SER A 22 17.05 6.29 -23.71
CA SER A 22 16.31 7.49 -23.30
C SER A 22 14.79 7.33 -23.39
N GLN A 23 14.30 6.66 -24.43
CA GLN A 23 12.87 6.37 -24.60
C GLN A 23 12.40 5.28 -23.59
N GLU A 24 13.26 4.31 -23.31
CA GLU A 24 12.99 3.29 -22.29
C GLU A 24 12.92 3.90 -20.89
N PHE A 25 13.83 4.83 -20.57
CA PHE A 25 13.83 5.54 -19.29
C PHE A 25 12.55 6.35 -19.07
N ASP A 26 12.07 7.06 -20.09
CA ASP A 26 10.80 7.80 -20.00
C ASP A 26 9.59 6.85 -19.91
N PHE A 27 9.62 5.73 -20.61
CA PHE A 27 8.60 4.67 -20.47
C PHE A 27 8.57 4.09 -19.06
N LEU A 28 9.73 3.81 -18.45
CA LEU A 28 9.82 3.24 -17.11
C LEU A 28 9.25 4.19 -16.03
N HIS A 29 9.31 5.51 -16.22
CA HIS A 29 8.70 6.48 -15.32
C HIS A 29 7.19 6.69 -15.56
N SER A 30 6.62 6.01 -16.56
CA SER A 30 5.18 6.06 -16.81
C SER A 30 4.43 5.04 -15.92
N ALA A 31 3.09 5.20 -15.81
CA ALA A 31 2.23 4.19 -15.21
C ALA A 31 2.08 2.93 -16.09
N SER A 32 2.75 2.90 -17.25
CA SER A 32 2.68 1.81 -18.21
C SER A 32 3.42 0.58 -17.71
N PHE A 33 2.93 -0.57 -18.10
CA PHE A 33 3.55 -1.87 -17.84
C PHE A 33 3.57 -2.70 -19.12
N SER A 34 4.53 -3.60 -19.22
CA SER A 34 4.70 -4.46 -20.38
C SER A 34 3.82 -5.70 -20.31
N PHE A 35 3.69 -6.39 -21.44
CA PHE A 35 2.95 -7.66 -21.54
C PHE A 35 3.80 -8.72 -22.21
N LYS A 36 3.78 -9.95 -21.67
CA LYS A 36 4.28 -11.15 -22.35
C LYS A 36 3.19 -12.22 -22.28
N ASN A 37 2.80 -12.75 -23.43
CA ASN A 37 1.71 -13.74 -23.53
C ASN A 37 0.42 -13.28 -22.83
N SER A 38 0.08 -12.00 -22.99
CA SER A 38 -1.10 -11.38 -22.38
C SER A 38 -1.07 -11.19 -20.85
N ILE A 39 -0.01 -11.62 -20.19
CA ILE A 39 0.18 -11.43 -18.74
C ILE A 39 0.90 -10.08 -18.50
N PRO A 40 0.40 -9.21 -17.60
CA PRO A 40 1.06 -7.97 -17.25
C PRO A 40 2.36 -8.21 -16.48
N TYR A 41 3.39 -7.42 -16.82
CA TYR A 41 4.67 -7.37 -16.11
C TYR A 41 4.74 -6.07 -15.33
N ILE A 42 5.16 -6.15 -14.10
CA ILE A 42 5.32 -4.99 -13.22
C ILE A 42 6.76 -4.91 -12.71
N ARG A 43 7.15 -3.69 -12.38
CA ARG A 43 8.45 -3.41 -11.78
C ARG A 43 8.31 -3.29 -10.28
N VAL A 44 9.18 -3.99 -9.56
CA VAL A 44 9.16 -4.06 -8.09
C VAL A 44 10.51 -3.67 -7.55
N LEU A 45 10.55 -2.68 -6.65
CA LEU A 45 11.76 -2.37 -5.90
C LEU A 45 12.16 -3.56 -5.05
N VAL A 46 13.37 -4.06 -5.26
CA VAL A 46 13.93 -5.20 -4.51
C VAL A 46 14.64 -4.71 -3.27
N LYS A 47 15.69 -3.90 -3.45
CA LYS A 47 16.54 -3.39 -2.37
C LYS A 47 17.42 -2.24 -2.87
N SER A 48 17.84 -1.39 -1.93
CA SER A 48 18.85 -0.34 -2.18
C SER A 48 20.26 -0.85 -1.92
N TYR A 49 21.19 -0.43 -2.76
CA TYR A 49 22.62 -0.74 -2.61
C TYR A 49 23.48 0.52 -2.66
N GLU A 50 24.55 0.53 -1.85
CA GLU A 50 25.52 1.61 -1.82
C GLU A 50 26.54 1.47 -2.97
N ASN A 51 27.20 2.58 -3.32
CA ASN A 51 28.34 2.60 -4.26
C ASN A 51 29.41 1.57 -3.85
N GLY A 52 30.03 0.94 -4.85
CA GLY A 52 31.01 -0.13 -4.64
C GLY A 52 30.42 -1.51 -4.42
N THR A 53 29.08 -1.65 -4.45
CA THR A 53 28.44 -2.99 -4.41
C THR A 53 28.73 -3.72 -5.72
N THR A 54 29.19 -4.97 -5.58
CA THR A 54 29.37 -5.90 -6.71
C THR A 54 28.11 -6.71 -6.93
N ILE A 55 27.75 -6.81 -8.20
CA ILE A 55 26.65 -7.65 -8.70
C ILE A 55 27.30 -8.80 -9.47
N GLU A 56 26.95 -10.02 -9.10
CA GLU A 56 27.58 -11.25 -9.60
C GLU A 56 26.58 -12.08 -10.43
N ASN A 57 27.13 -13.01 -11.23
CA ASN A 57 26.38 -13.86 -12.13
C ASN A 57 25.55 -13.05 -13.12
N VAL A 58 26.19 -12.04 -13.69
CA VAL A 58 25.68 -11.22 -14.79
C VAL A 58 26.06 -11.89 -16.10
N LYS A 59 25.15 -11.93 -17.07
CA LYS A 59 25.44 -12.30 -18.44
C LYS A 59 25.90 -11.08 -19.24
N SER A 60 25.13 -10.01 -19.14
CA SER A 60 25.42 -8.72 -19.79
C SER A 60 24.64 -7.59 -19.12
N PHE A 61 25.05 -6.35 -19.41
CA PHE A 61 24.27 -5.15 -19.09
C PHE A 61 24.26 -4.19 -20.29
N GLU A 62 23.28 -3.30 -20.29
CA GLU A 62 23.16 -2.28 -21.34
C GLU A 62 23.67 -0.92 -20.85
N CYS A 63 24.49 -0.27 -21.66
CA CYS A 63 25.08 1.02 -21.40
C CYS A 63 25.01 1.89 -22.66
N GLY A 64 24.01 2.76 -22.74
CA GLY A 64 23.63 3.42 -24.00
C GLY A 64 23.14 2.39 -25.02
N GLU A 65 23.64 2.44 -26.23
CA GLU A 65 23.29 1.49 -27.28
C GLU A 65 24.13 0.19 -27.25
N ASN A 66 25.02 0.05 -26.26
CA ASN A 66 25.97 -1.05 -26.21
C ASN A 66 25.54 -2.11 -25.18
N THR A 67 25.51 -3.37 -25.61
CA THR A 67 25.41 -4.53 -24.72
C THR A 67 26.80 -5.01 -24.33
N ILE A 68 27.12 -5.01 -23.05
CA ILE A 68 28.42 -5.36 -22.50
C ILE A 68 28.31 -6.70 -21.79
N ASN A 69 29.05 -7.70 -22.26
CA ASN A 69 29.14 -9.01 -21.61
C ASN A 69 30.11 -8.94 -20.44
N THR A 70 29.70 -9.48 -19.29
CA THR A 70 30.54 -9.55 -18.08
C THR A 70 29.96 -10.58 -17.13
N LYS A 71 30.79 -11.18 -16.26
CA LYS A 71 30.34 -12.10 -15.21
C LYS A 71 29.96 -11.40 -13.92
N SER A 72 30.56 -10.23 -13.70
CA SER A 72 30.20 -9.36 -12.57
C SER A 72 30.43 -7.90 -12.93
N LEU A 73 29.78 -7.03 -12.18
CA LEU A 73 29.98 -5.60 -12.29
C LEU A 73 29.97 -4.95 -10.90
N THR A 74 30.79 -3.90 -10.76
CA THR A 74 30.73 -3.01 -9.58
C THR A 74 30.31 -1.63 -10.07
N PHE A 75 29.37 -1.01 -9.38
CA PHE A 75 28.85 0.29 -9.80
C PHE A 75 29.15 1.40 -8.80
N SER A 76 29.18 2.63 -9.30
CA SER A 76 29.14 3.85 -8.50
C SER A 76 28.32 4.94 -9.19
N VAL A 77 27.41 5.56 -8.44
CA VAL A 77 26.60 6.69 -8.90
C VAL A 77 27.41 7.98 -8.81
N THR A 78 27.37 8.78 -9.86
CA THR A 78 28.00 10.12 -9.91
C THR A 78 27.02 11.11 -10.55
N ASN A 79 27.25 12.41 -10.33
CA ASN A 79 26.44 13.50 -10.94
C ASN A 79 24.92 13.32 -10.76
N PHE A 80 24.49 12.88 -9.57
CA PHE A 80 23.07 12.65 -9.30
C PHE A 80 22.31 13.97 -9.14
N THR A 81 21.22 14.11 -9.89
CA THR A 81 20.21 15.16 -9.73
C THR A 81 18.86 14.47 -9.42
N PRO A 82 18.23 14.75 -8.29
CA PRO A 82 16.98 14.07 -7.92
C PRO A 82 15.83 14.42 -8.86
N ALA A 83 14.84 13.56 -8.90
CA ALA A 83 13.56 13.83 -9.57
C ALA A 83 12.89 15.07 -8.95
N VAL A 84 12.17 15.83 -9.76
CA VAL A 84 11.38 16.96 -9.29
C VAL A 84 9.96 16.48 -9.04
N VAL A 85 9.57 16.49 -7.75
CA VAL A 85 8.24 16.12 -7.30
C VAL A 85 7.65 17.26 -6.51
N LYS A 86 6.51 17.77 -6.95
CA LYS A 86 5.69 18.72 -6.21
C LYS A 86 4.43 18.04 -5.66
N TYR A 87 3.70 18.74 -4.83
CA TYR A 87 2.59 18.16 -4.11
C TYR A 87 1.34 19.03 -4.22
N ARG A 88 0.19 18.40 -4.43
CA ARG A 88 -1.12 19.01 -4.24
C ARG A 88 -1.65 18.65 -2.87
N ILE A 89 -2.37 19.55 -2.25
CA ILE A 89 -3.14 19.24 -1.03
C ILE A 89 -4.52 18.76 -1.49
N ALA A 90 -4.85 17.51 -1.19
CA ALA A 90 -6.15 16.93 -1.44
C ALA A 90 -7.03 17.09 -0.18
N PHE A 91 -8.13 17.79 -0.32
CA PHE A 91 -9.03 18.16 0.77
C PHE A 91 -10.18 17.15 0.94
N GLN A 92 -10.59 16.54 -0.15
CA GLN A 92 -11.68 15.56 -0.13
C GLN A 92 -11.56 14.60 -1.31
N GLU A 93 -11.70 13.30 -1.03
CA GLU A 93 -11.98 12.31 -2.06
C GLU A 93 -13.48 12.32 -2.38
N LEU A 94 -13.83 12.24 -3.65
CA LEU A 94 -15.20 12.23 -4.11
C LEU A 94 -15.65 10.81 -4.46
N ALA A 95 -16.82 10.40 -3.95
CA ALA A 95 -17.47 9.21 -4.43
C ALA A 95 -18.01 9.43 -5.87
N GLN A 96 -18.22 8.36 -6.62
CA GLN A 96 -18.70 8.44 -8.02
C GLN A 96 -20.00 9.23 -8.18
N ASN A 97 -20.94 9.08 -7.25
CA ASN A 97 -22.21 9.81 -7.25
C ASN A 97 -22.04 11.31 -6.93
N GLU A 98 -20.93 11.71 -6.33
CA GLU A 98 -20.61 13.10 -5.98
C GLU A 98 -19.96 13.88 -7.12
N LEU A 99 -19.54 13.21 -8.20
CA LEU A 99 -18.89 13.86 -9.34
C LEU A 99 -19.79 14.91 -10.02
N LYS A 100 -21.11 14.78 -9.94
CA LYS A 100 -22.06 15.77 -10.47
C LYS A 100 -22.01 17.10 -9.72
N THR A 101 -21.60 17.12 -8.47
CA THR A 101 -21.54 18.31 -7.59
C THR A 101 -20.10 18.78 -7.34
N HIS A 102 -19.12 18.28 -8.10
CA HIS A 102 -17.70 18.59 -7.87
C HIS A 102 -17.37 20.09 -7.91
N ALA A 103 -18.03 20.86 -8.79
CA ALA A 103 -17.79 22.29 -8.91
C ALA A 103 -18.24 23.06 -7.66
N GLU A 104 -19.38 22.70 -7.08
CA GLU A 104 -19.89 23.28 -5.83
C GLU A 104 -18.98 22.93 -4.66
N LYS A 105 -18.55 21.67 -4.57
CA LYS A 105 -17.63 21.20 -3.54
C LYS A 105 -16.25 21.86 -3.67
N SER A 106 -15.73 22.02 -4.87
CA SER A 106 -14.48 22.75 -5.12
C SER A 106 -14.60 24.18 -4.64
N LYS A 107 -15.68 24.90 -5.04
CA LYS A 107 -15.92 26.28 -4.57
C LYS A 107 -16.00 26.37 -3.03
N LEU A 108 -16.68 25.40 -2.39
CA LEU A 108 -16.79 25.34 -0.94
C LEU A 108 -15.40 25.20 -0.27
N TRP A 109 -14.56 24.31 -0.80
CA TRP A 109 -13.20 24.13 -0.29
C TRP A 109 -12.31 25.36 -0.54
N SER A 110 -12.46 26.06 -1.68
CA SER A 110 -11.76 27.33 -1.91
C SER A 110 -12.13 28.38 -0.85
N ILE A 111 -13.40 28.48 -0.48
CA ILE A 111 -13.84 29.39 0.58
C ILE A 111 -13.28 28.97 1.95
N LYS A 112 -13.35 27.69 2.30
CA LYS A 112 -12.88 27.16 3.60
C LYS A 112 -11.38 27.34 3.82
N THR A 113 -10.60 27.20 2.76
CA THR A 113 -9.12 27.16 2.85
C THR A 113 -8.46 28.47 2.44
N GLY A 114 -9.17 29.33 1.69
CA GLY A 114 -8.61 30.51 1.04
C GLY A 114 -7.72 30.19 -0.17
N MET A 115 -7.76 28.96 -0.67
CA MET A 115 -6.94 28.48 -1.79
C MET A 115 -7.82 28.19 -3.01
N GLU A 116 -7.32 28.46 -4.21
CA GLU A 116 -7.97 27.95 -5.42
C GLU A 116 -7.93 26.43 -5.45
N THR A 117 -9.07 25.80 -5.72
CA THR A 117 -9.18 24.34 -5.81
C THR A 117 -9.72 23.90 -7.15
N GLU A 118 -9.40 22.66 -7.51
CA GLU A 118 -9.89 22.01 -8.73
C GLU A 118 -10.14 20.51 -8.46
N ILE A 119 -10.79 19.84 -9.43
CA ILE A 119 -10.87 18.39 -9.43
C ILE A 119 -9.61 17.77 -10.01
N PHE A 120 -9.07 16.78 -9.32
CA PHE A 120 -7.91 16.00 -9.77
C PHE A 120 -8.28 14.53 -9.90
N VAL A 121 -7.89 13.92 -11.02
CA VAL A 121 -8.06 12.49 -11.28
C VAL A 121 -6.76 11.79 -10.97
N HIS A 122 -6.78 10.90 -9.98
CA HIS A 122 -5.62 10.12 -9.54
C HIS A 122 -5.78 8.67 -9.96
N GLY A 123 -4.90 8.18 -10.81
CA GLY A 123 -4.98 6.88 -11.46
C GLY A 123 -5.37 6.98 -12.93
N ALA A 124 -5.66 5.85 -13.55
CA ALA A 124 -5.86 5.74 -14.99
C ALA A 124 -6.89 4.65 -15.36
N ILE A 125 -7.20 4.58 -16.64
CA ILE A 125 -7.91 3.45 -17.25
C ILE A 125 -6.86 2.63 -18.00
N PHE A 126 -6.84 1.32 -17.76
CA PHE A 126 -5.94 0.39 -18.41
C PHE A 126 -6.72 -0.58 -19.29
N SER A 127 -6.19 -0.87 -20.47
CA SER A 127 -6.68 -1.98 -21.32
C SER A 127 -5.74 -3.17 -21.13
N ILE A 128 -6.29 -4.28 -20.66
CA ILE A 128 -5.58 -5.55 -20.50
C ILE A 128 -6.31 -6.58 -21.35
N ASN A 129 -5.69 -7.03 -22.45
CA ASN A 129 -6.35 -7.87 -23.45
C ASN A 129 -7.67 -7.24 -23.94
N LYS A 130 -8.81 -7.91 -23.65
CA LYS A 130 -10.17 -7.47 -23.98
C LYS A 130 -10.87 -6.77 -22.81
N SER A 131 -10.22 -6.71 -21.64
CA SER A 131 -10.77 -6.12 -20.44
C SER A 131 -10.31 -4.67 -20.29
N THR A 132 -11.20 -3.81 -19.85
CA THR A 132 -10.88 -2.45 -19.43
C THR A 132 -11.07 -2.35 -17.93
N ILE A 133 -10.01 -1.94 -17.21
CA ILE A 133 -10.05 -1.72 -15.79
C ILE A 133 -9.81 -0.24 -15.48
N ASP A 134 -10.51 0.27 -14.48
CA ASP A 134 -10.47 1.67 -14.04
C ASP A 134 -10.04 1.73 -12.57
N ASN A 135 -8.87 2.30 -12.29
CA ASN A 135 -8.41 2.49 -10.91
C ASN A 135 -8.45 3.97 -10.46
N ARG A 136 -9.12 4.83 -11.22
CA ARG A 136 -9.17 6.26 -10.93
C ARG A 136 -9.93 6.56 -9.64
N GLU A 137 -9.40 7.51 -8.92
CA GLU A 137 -10.00 8.18 -7.77
C GLU A 137 -10.06 9.68 -8.03
N TYR A 138 -11.03 10.37 -7.46
CA TYR A 138 -11.29 11.77 -7.75
C TYR A 138 -11.16 12.58 -6.47
N PHE A 139 -10.39 13.66 -6.53
CA PHE A 139 -10.12 14.51 -5.37
C PHE A 139 -10.40 15.97 -5.67
N ILE A 140 -10.89 16.72 -4.68
CA ILE A 140 -10.78 18.16 -4.66
C ILE A 140 -9.41 18.49 -4.11
N VAL A 141 -8.59 19.18 -4.91
CA VAL A 141 -7.18 19.48 -4.58
C VAL A 141 -6.88 20.96 -4.69
N SER A 142 -5.77 21.41 -4.09
CA SER A 142 -5.19 22.72 -4.40
C SER A 142 -4.81 22.78 -5.87
N LYS A 143 -5.11 23.90 -6.53
CA LYS A 143 -4.66 24.16 -7.90
C LYS A 143 -3.14 24.41 -7.93
N GLU A 144 -2.63 25.08 -6.90
CA GLU A 144 -1.21 25.32 -6.71
C GLU A 144 -0.46 24.03 -6.32
N LEU A 145 0.77 23.92 -6.81
CA LEU A 145 1.71 22.84 -6.51
C LEU A 145 2.76 23.35 -5.50
N PHE A 146 3.07 22.54 -4.51
CA PHE A 146 3.96 22.91 -3.41
C PHE A 146 5.19 22.01 -3.37
N GLU A 147 6.30 22.59 -2.91
CA GLU A 147 7.46 21.83 -2.46
C GLU A 147 7.08 20.98 -1.23
N LYS A 148 7.78 19.86 -1.01
CA LYS A 148 7.47 18.88 0.04
C LYS A 148 7.32 19.51 1.43
N SER A 149 8.26 20.37 1.85
CA SER A 149 8.22 21.02 3.16
C SER A 149 7.00 21.92 3.33
N LYS A 150 6.63 22.69 2.30
CA LYS A 150 5.44 23.54 2.33
C LYS A 150 4.15 22.72 2.30
N ALA A 151 4.12 21.64 1.55
CA ALA A 151 2.98 20.71 1.53
C ALA A 151 2.77 20.06 2.91
N GLU A 152 3.83 19.65 3.60
CA GLU A 152 3.76 19.09 4.95
C GLU A 152 3.26 20.13 5.99
N GLU A 153 3.72 21.38 5.92
CA GLU A 153 3.21 22.48 6.75
C GLU A 153 1.71 22.69 6.56
N LEU A 154 1.27 22.83 5.30
CA LEU A 154 -0.14 23.02 4.94
C LEU A 154 -0.99 21.82 5.33
N LEU A 155 -0.48 20.62 5.13
CA LEU A 155 -1.15 19.38 5.50
C LEU A 155 -1.46 19.33 7.00
N ASN A 156 -0.48 19.67 7.84
CA ASN A 156 -0.66 19.72 9.28
C ASN A 156 -1.69 20.81 9.66
N LYS A 157 -1.55 22.02 9.11
CA LYS A 157 -2.50 23.12 9.33
C LYS A 157 -3.93 22.72 8.99
N PHE A 158 -4.16 22.15 7.81
CA PHE A 158 -5.53 21.80 7.38
C PHE A 158 -6.08 20.59 8.10
N ARG A 159 -5.25 19.63 8.50
CA ARG A 159 -5.69 18.50 9.35
C ARG A 159 -6.17 18.96 10.72
N ASP A 160 -5.50 19.96 11.29
CA ASP A 160 -5.93 20.57 12.56
C ASP A 160 -7.24 21.34 12.37
N MET A 161 -7.41 22.05 11.26
CA MET A 161 -8.62 22.83 10.97
C MET A 161 -9.83 21.93 10.59
N PHE A 162 -9.59 20.82 9.93
CA PHE A 162 -10.61 19.92 9.37
C PHE A 162 -10.36 18.46 9.75
N PRO A 163 -10.40 18.13 11.06
CA PRO A 163 -9.98 16.81 11.55
C PRO A 163 -10.86 15.65 11.08
N ASP A 164 -12.09 15.92 10.63
CA ASP A 164 -13.04 14.92 10.15
C ASP A 164 -12.88 14.62 8.64
N TYR A 165 -11.86 15.21 7.98
CA TYR A 165 -11.55 14.98 6.58
C TYR A 165 -10.18 14.31 6.41
N SER A 166 -10.09 13.45 5.39
CA SER A 166 -8.81 12.88 4.97
C SER A 166 -8.03 13.88 4.12
N ILE A 167 -7.35 14.81 4.78
CA ILE A 167 -6.49 15.74 4.05
C ILE A 167 -5.13 15.07 3.84
N VAL A 168 -4.78 14.86 2.58
CA VAL A 168 -3.56 14.17 2.16
C VAL A 168 -2.80 15.01 1.13
N SER A 169 -1.52 14.75 0.98
CA SER A 169 -0.74 15.27 -0.14
C SER A 169 -0.68 14.23 -1.25
N ILE A 170 -0.90 14.68 -2.49
CA ILE A 170 -0.76 13.85 -3.68
C ILE A 170 0.48 14.30 -4.42
N PRO A 171 1.49 13.42 -4.61
CA PRO A 171 2.69 13.77 -5.36
C PRO A 171 2.37 13.94 -6.85
N VAL A 172 2.98 14.93 -7.46
CA VAL A 172 2.94 15.22 -8.90
C VAL A 172 4.36 15.22 -9.41
N HIS A 173 4.66 14.31 -10.32
CA HIS A 173 5.97 14.20 -10.94
C HIS A 173 6.13 15.28 -12.03
N GLU A 174 7.21 16.05 -11.97
CA GLU A 174 7.51 17.11 -12.95
C GLU A 174 8.76 16.81 -13.81
N ALA A 175 9.77 16.15 -13.24
CA ALA A 175 10.97 15.79 -13.96
C ALA A 175 11.63 14.54 -13.38
N ASN A 176 12.19 13.71 -14.26
CA ASN A 176 12.94 12.50 -13.90
C ASN A 176 14.28 12.85 -13.23
N ALA A 177 14.74 11.97 -12.35
CA ALA A 177 16.11 12.01 -11.83
C ALA A 177 17.10 11.87 -13.00
N LYS A 178 18.29 12.49 -12.86
CA LYS A 178 19.39 12.35 -13.81
C LYS A 178 20.63 11.92 -13.06
N SER A 179 21.43 11.06 -13.68
CA SER A 179 22.66 10.57 -13.07
C SER A 179 23.62 9.99 -14.08
N GLU A 180 24.86 9.79 -13.65
CA GLU A 180 25.85 8.96 -14.33
C GLU A 180 26.18 7.78 -13.43
N ILE A 181 26.33 6.60 -14.03
CA ILE A 181 26.70 5.36 -13.35
C ILE A 181 28.03 4.90 -13.93
N LYS A 182 29.07 4.89 -13.11
CA LYS A 182 30.35 4.28 -13.48
C LYS A 182 30.26 2.80 -13.16
N VAL A 183 30.58 1.98 -14.14
CA VAL A 183 30.56 0.51 -14.01
C VAL A 183 31.97 0.00 -14.28
N GLU A 184 32.47 -0.86 -13.40
CA GLU A 184 33.70 -1.62 -13.59
C GLU A 184 33.36 -3.11 -13.71
N THR A 185 33.81 -3.75 -14.78
CA THR A 185 33.55 -5.15 -15.12
C THR A 185 34.63 -6.07 -14.51
N ASP A 186 34.39 -7.38 -14.51
CA ASP A 186 35.31 -8.40 -14.00
C ASP A 186 36.67 -8.41 -14.72
N ASP A 187 36.75 -7.93 -15.96
CA ASP A 187 38.00 -7.76 -16.72
C ASP A 187 38.65 -6.38 -16.51
N GLY A 188 38.14 -5.57 -15.58
CA GLY A 188 38.69 -4.26 -15.21
C GLY A 188 38.35 -3.11 -16.15
N LYS A 189 37.52 -3.32 -17.16
CA LYS A 189 37.05 -2.26 -18.07
C LYS A 189 36.06 -1.35 -17.35
N LYS A 190 36.07 -0.05 -17.72
CA LYS A 190 35.24 0.97 -17.12
C LYS A 190 34.32 1.60 -18.14
N TYR A 191 33.05 1.73 -17.75
CA TYR A 191 31.99 2.30 -18.58
C TYR A 191 31.29 3.43 -17.83
N ASN A 192 30.83 4.45 -18.56
CA ASN A 192 30.01 5.53 -18.03
C ASN A 192 28.62 5.42 -18.68
N CYS A 193 27.63 5.05 -17.89
CA CYS A 193 26.26 4.88 -18.34
C CYS A 193 25.38 5.99 -17.75
N ARG A 194 24.25 6.29 -18.39
CA ARG A 194 23.37 7.39 -17.97
C ARG A 194 22.08 6.85 -17.37
N ASN A 195 21.68 7.44 -16.29
CA ASN A 195 20.38 7.29 -15.63
C ASN A 195 20.01 5.88 -15.15
N LEU A 196 20.33 4.81 -15.87
CA LEU A 196 19.84 3.47 -15.65
C LEU A 196 20.80 2.43 -16.23
N LEU A 197 20.91 1.26 -15.55
CA LEU A 197 21.46 0.04 -16.15
C LEU A 197 20.37 -1.00 -16.28
N LEU A 198 20.21 -1.59 -17.44
CA LEU A 198 19.46 -2.83 -17.62
C LEU A 198 20.44 -3.98 -17.53
N ILE A 199 20.20 -4.91 -16.60
CA ILE A 199 21.07 -6.05 -16.30
C ILE A 199 20.36 -7.33 -16.71
N HIS A 200 21.02 -8.12 -17.55
CA HIS A 200 20.61 -9.46 -17.95
C HIS A 200 21.40 -10.48 -17.12
N PRO A 201 20.75 -11.19 -16.20
CA PRO A 201 21.43 -12.10 -15.29
C PRO A 201 21.77 -13.44 -15.94
N GLU A 202 22.78 -14.10 -15.38
CA GLU A 202 22.99 -15.55 -15.47
C GLU A 202 22.23 -16.26 -14.35
N SER A 203 22.29 -17.59 -14.30
CA SER A 203 21.75 -18.37 -13.17
C SER A 203 22.45 -18.04 -11.86
N GLY A 204 21.68 -17.92 -10.78
CA GLY A 204 22.20 -17.59 -9.46
C GLY A 204 22.59 -16.12 -9.30
N PHE A 205 21.90 -15.19 -9.98
CA PHE A 205 22.11 -13.76 -9.89
C PHE A 205 22.18 -13.26 -8.43
N MET A 206 23.23 -12.53 -8.09
CA MET A 206 23.49 -12.06 -6.73
C MET A 206 23.89 -10.59 -6.68
N ALA A 207 23.50 -9.92 -5.60
CA ALA A 207 24.02 -8.61 -5.24
C ALA A 207 24.28 -8.56 -3.72
N ALA A 208 25.51 -8.24 -3.32
CA ALA A 208 25.97 -8.21 -1.92
C ALA A 208 25.60 -9.48 -1.12
N GLY A 209 25.71 -10.67 -1.74
CA GLY A 209 25.40 -11.96 -1.13
C GLY A 209 23.92 -12.36 -1.12
N ASP A 210 22.99 -11.48 -1.49
CA ASP A 210 21.59 -11.82 -1.69
C ASP A 210 21.39 -12.49 -3.06
N VAL A 211 20.65 -13.60 -3.10
CA VAL A 211 20.35 -14.37 -4.33
C VAL A 211 18.94 -14.00 -4.82
N TYR A 212 18.83 -13.75 -6.10
CA TYR A 212 17.58 -13.30 -6.74
C TYR A 212 17.10 -14.26 -7.84
N PRO A 213 15.81 -14.17 -8.27
CA PRO A 213 15.25 -15.03 -9.31
C PRO A 213 15.99 -14.96 -10.64
N ASP A 214 16.23 -16.12 -11.24
CA ASP A 214 16.80 -16.23 -12.59
C ASP A 214 15.79 -15.90 -13.70
N GLY A 215 16.31 -15.58 -14.89
CA GLY A 215 15.52 -15.41 -16.10
C GLY A 215 14.65 -14.15 -16.11
N ARG A 216 15.01 -13.14 -15.31
CA ARG A 216 14.34 -11.84 -15.22
C ARG A 216 15.28 -10.73 -15.62
N ASN A 217 14.72 -9.59 -16.05
CA ASN A 217 15.46 -8.36 -16.22
C ASN A 217 15.53 -7.60 -14.90
N TYR A 218 16.69 -7.00 -14.63
CA TYR A 218 16.90 -6.15 -13.47
C TYR A 218 17.34 -4.77 -13.94
N TYR A 219 16.81 -3.76 -13.27
CA TYR A 219 17.24 -2.38 -13.47
C TYR A 219 17.99 -1.92 -12.23
N LEU A 220 19.09 -1.23 -12.43
CA LEU A 220 19.80 -0.53 -11.37
C LEU A 220 19.59 0.98 -11.60
N ALA A 221 18.77 1.59 -10.77
CA ALA A 221 18.36 2.98 -10.87
C ALA A 221 18.94 3.81 -9.73
N PRO A 222 19.76 4.83 -10.01
CA PRO A 222 20.24 5.74 -8.97
C PRO A 222 19.10 6.43 -8.23
N SER A 223 19.20 6.45 -6.89
CA SER A 223 18.24 7.12 -5.99
C SER A 223 18.88 8.21 -5.13
N ALA A 224 20.20 8.21 -5.05
CA ALA A 224 21.01 9.24 -4.40
C ALA A 224 22.44 9.25 -4.99
N ALA A 225 23.25 10.21 -4.60
CA ALA A 225 24.65 10.31 -5.05
C ALA A 225 25.53 9.11 -4.65
N SER A 226 25.09 8.29 -3.69
CA SER A 226 25.81 7.11 -3.20
C SER A 226 25.03 5.81 -3.30
N LYS A 227 23.81 5.84 -3.84
CA LYS A 227 22.89 4.69 -3.81
C LYS A 227 22.22 4.45 -5.16
N ALA A 228 21.99 3.17 -5.43
CA ALA A 228 21.09 2.75 -6.50
C ALA A 228 20.11 1.69 -6.01
N GLU A 229 18.93 1.70 -6.62
CA GLU A 229 17.84 0.77 -6.35
C GLU A 229 17.89 -0.38 -7.35
N LEU A 230 17.92 -1.61 -6.84
CA LEU A 230 17.73 -2.80 -7.68
C LEU A 230 16.24 -3.04 -7.85
N VAL A 231 15.79 -3.03 -9.09
CA VAL A 231 14.38 -3.20 -9.48
C VAL A 231 14.26 -4.41 -10.38
N ILE A 232 13.34 -5.31 -10.09
CA ILE A 232 13.00 -6.46 -10.94
C ILE A 232 11.77 -6.15 -11.79
N GLU A 233 11.77 -6.57 -13.05
CA GLU A 233 10.57 -6.65 -13.88
C GLU A 233 10.15 -8.10 -14.03
N ASP A 234 8.96 -8.44 -13.53
CA ASP A 234 8.41 -9.79 -13.63
C ASP A 234 6.89 -9.77 -13.80
N SER A 235 6.32 -10.88 -14.22
CA SER A 235 4.87 -11.02 -14.31
C SER A 235 4.21 -10.80 -12.96
N VAL A 236 3.00 -10.21 -12.96
CA VAL A 236 2.19 -10.06 -11.75
C VAL A 236 2.05 -11.40 -11.03
N GLU A 237 1.89 -12.51 -11.78
CA GLU A 237 1.73 -13.85 -11.21
C GLU A 237 2.99 -14.33 -10.47
N ASN A 238 4.17 -14.12 -11.02
CA ASN A 238 5.42 -14.49 -10.36
C ASN A 238 5.68 -13.64 -9.10
N ILE A 239 5.35 -12.37 -9.15
CA ILE A 239 5.44 -11.47 -7.99
C ILE A 239 4.47 -11.91 -6.88
N LEU A 240 3.24 -12.30 -7.23
CA LEU A 240 2.26 -12.80 -6.26
C LEU A 240 2.72 -14.09 -5.56
N GLN A 241 3.43 -14.98 -6.26
CA GLN A 241 4.03 -16.17 -5.63
C GLN A 241 5.03 -15.81 -4.53
N ARG A 242 5.62 -14.61 -4.58
CA ARG A 242 6.56 -14.09 -3.61
C ARG A 242 5.91 -13.19 -2.55
N ILE A 243 4.76 -12.61 -2.85
CA ILE A 243 3.93 -11.86 -1.89
C ILE A 243 3.25 -12.82 -0.92
N LEU A 244 2.66 -13.91 -1.41
CA LEU A 244 1.88 -14.82 -0.56
C LEU A 244 2.64 -15.34 0.67
N PRO A 245 3.90 -15.81 0.59
CA PRO A 245 4.65 -16.23 1.77
C PRO A 245 5.06 -15.07 2.69
N GLY A 246 5.06 -13.83 2.20
CA GLY A 246 5.26 -12.62 3.01
C GLY A 246 4.04 -12.22 3.83
N GLU A 247 2.85 -12.59 3.35
CA GLU A 247 1.57 -12.20 3.92
C GLU A 247 0.88 -13.36 4.68
N MET A 248 1.09 -14.61 4.25
CA MET A 248 0.39 -15.78 4.77
C MET A 248 1.34 -16.93 5.08
N PHE A 249 0.99 -17.71 6.09
CA PHE A 249 1.76 -18.90 6.47
C PHE A 249 1.38 -20.13 5.63
N LEU A 250 2.31 -21.04 5.40
CA LEU A 250 2.17 -22.22 4.54
C LEU A 250 1.04 -23.17 4.97
N SER A 251 0.75 -23.28 6.27
CA SER A 251 -0.30 -24.17 6.79
C SER A 251 -1.73 -23.60 6.60
N ALA A 252 -1.89 -22.38 6.04
CA ALA A 252 -3.20 -21.85 5.67
C ALA A 252 -3.88 -22.73 4.62
N PRO A 253 -5.21 -22.91 4.64
CA PRO A 253 -5.95 -23.64 3.61
C PRO A 253 -5.68 -23.08 2.21
N LEU A 254 -5.74 -23.93 1.17
CA LEU A 254 -5.51 -23.49 -0.21
C LEU A 254 -6.51 -22.41 -0.64
N GLU A 255 -7.78 -22.55 -0.27
CA GLU A 255 -8.81 -21.57 -0.59
C GLU A 255 -8.57 -20.20 0.07
N THR A 256 -7.99 -20.19 1.25
CA THR A 256 -7.54 -18.94 1.90
C THR A 256 -6.40 -18.28 1.11
N LEU A 257 -5.43 -19.07 0.66
CA LEU A 257 -4.30 -18.56 -0.15
C LEU A 257 -4.78 -18.04 -1.51
N LYS A 258 -5.79 -18.68 -2.13
CA LYS A 258 -6.45 -18.20 -3.34
C LYS A 258 -7.14 -16.82 -3.08
N ALA A 259 -7.89 -16.71 -2.00
CA ALA A 259 -8.53 -15.43 -1.62
C ALA A 259 -7.48 -14.33 -1.43
N GLN A 260 -6.37 -14.65 -0.74
CA GLN A 260 -5.26 -13.71 -0.57
C GLN A 260 -4.60 -13.32 -1.90
N ALA A 261 -4.42 -14.27 -2.83
CA ALA A 261 -3.85 -13.99 -4.15
C ALA A 261 -4.73 -13.02 -4.96
N VAL A 262 -6.05 -13.23 -4.96
CA VAL A 262 -6.99 -12.32 -5.65
C VAL A 262 -6.99 -10.93 -5.00
N ALA A 263 -7.02 -10.84 -3.66
CA ALA A 263 -6.98 -9.57 -2.97
C ALA A 263 -5.67 -8.81 -3.24
N ALA A 264 -4.52 -9.49 -3.14
CA ALA A 264 -3.21 -8.91 -3.41
C ALA A 264 -3.04 -8.46 -4.86
N ARG A 265 -3.51 -9.26 -5.83
CA ARG A 265 -3.54 -8.89 -7.26
C ARG A 265 -4.39 -7.65 -7.49
N THR A 266 -5.56 -7.59 -6.89
CA THR A 266 -6.46 -6.43 -6.98
C THR A 266 -5.79 -5.17 -6.45
N ASP A 267 -5.11 -5.26 -5.30
CA ASP A 267 -4.41 -4.14 -4.69
C ASP A 267 -3.24 -3.64 -5.55
N ILE A 268 -2.50 -4.54 -6.23
CA ILE A 268 -1.47 -4.16 -7.20
C ILE A 268 -2.08 -3.27 -8.29
N PHE A 269 -3.15 -3.71 -8.96
CA PHE A 269 -3.79 -2.93 -10.02
C PHE A 269 -4.42 -1.63 -9.51
N MET A 270 -4.93 -1.62 -8.29
CA MET A 270 -5.47 -0.41 -7.67
C MET A 270 -4.39 0.65 -7.42
N GLN A 271 -3.15 0.25 -7.18
CA GLN A 271 -2.03 1.14 -6.88
C GLN A 271 -1.27 1.65 -8.12
N LEU A 272 -1.41 1.00 -9.27
CA LEU A 272 -0.69 1.38 -10.49
C LEU A 272 -0.92 2.85 -10.85
N GLY A 273 0.19 3.58 -11.08
CA GLY A 273 0.17 5.00 -11.44
C GLY A 273 -0.24 5.96 -10.31
N LYS A 274 -0.39 5.46 -9.07
CA LYS A 274 -0.76 6.28 -7.91
C LYS A 274 0.31 6.35 -6.84
N ARG A 275 1.10 5.31 -6.69
CA ARG A 275 2.27 5.29 -5.80
C ARG A 275 3.55 5.33 -6.61
N HIS A 276 4.63 5.76 -5.98
CA HIS A 276 5.96 5.79 -6.59
C HIS A 276 5.99 6.53 -7.95
N VAL A 277 5.24 7.64 -8.06
CA VAL A 277 5.05 8.37 -9.33
C VAL A 277 6.34 8.97 -9.92
N SER A 278 7.38 9.14 -9.11
CA SER A 278 8.70 9.64 -9.52
C SER A 278 9.72 8.52 -9.74
N GLU A 279 9.32 7.28 -9.51
CA GLU A 279 10.20 6.13 -9.48
C GLU A 279 9.98 5.25 -10.71
N ILE A 280 10.96 4.41 -11.03
CA ILE A 280 10.81 3.45 -12.14
C ILE A 280 10.04 2.18 -11.73
N TRP A 281 9.73 1.98 -10.46
CA TRP A 281 8.96 0.82 -9.99
C TRP A 281 7.52 1.17 -9.63
N HIS A 282 6.63 0.19 -9.76
CA HIS A 282 5.21 0.34 -9.46
C HIS A 282 4.90 0.09 -7.99
N ILE A 283 5.59 -0.88 -7.36
CA ILE A 283 5.45 -1.24 -5.96
C ILE A 283 6.81 -1.49 -5.32
N CYS A 284 6.91 -1.30 -4.00
CA CYS A 284 8.09 -1.69 -3.23
C CYS A 284 7.86 -3.03 -2.50
N SER A 285 8.94 -3.66 -2.06
CA SER A 285 8.93 -4.96 -1.36
C SER A 285 8.60 -4.87 0.14
N GLU A 286 8.21 -3.69 0.62
CA GLU A 286 7.94 -3.44 2.03
C GLU A 286 6.43 -3.34 2.31
N VAL A 287 6.06 -3.41 3.59
CA VAL A 287 4.67 -3.30 4.06
C VAL A 287 3.94 -2.00 3.64
N HIS A 288 4.67 -1.03 3.11
CA HIS A 288 4.11 0.17 2.48
C HIS A 288 3.26 -0.18 1.25
N CYS A 289 3.72 -1.17 0.45
CA CYS A 289 2.96 -1.75 -0.66
C CYS A 289 2.49 -3.16 -0.31
N GLN A 290 3.35 -4.16 -0.46
CA GLN A 290 3.09 -5.54 -0.07
C GLN A 290 4.42 -6.23 0.27
N LYS A 291 4.46 -7.06 1.31
CA LYS A 291 5.68 -7.76 1.68
C LYS A 291 6.06 -8.80 0.65
N VAL A 292 7.22 -8.63 0.00
CA VAL A 292 7.74 -9.57 -1.02
C VAL A 292 8.94 -10.33 -0.47
N ILE A 293 8.94 -11.64 -0.60
CA ILE A 293 10.06 -12.50 -0.18
C ILE A 293 10.91 -12.86 -1.39
N TRP A 294 12.10 -12.31 -1.47
CA TRP A 294 13.01 -12.54 -2.60
C TRP A 294 13.82 -13.80 -2.45
N ASN A 295 14.29 -14.11 -1.23
CA ASN A 295 15.16 -15.24 -0.95
C ASN A 295 14.38 -16.53 -0.74
N GLY A 296 14.98 -17.63 -1.18
CA GLY A 296 14.46 -18.99 -0.95
C GLY A 296 13.51 -19.49 -2.05
N LYS A 297 13.24 -20.79 -1.95
CA LYS A 297 12.33 -21.49 -2.87
C LYS A 297 10.89 -21.28 -2.44
N ILE A 298 10.04 -20.93 -3.40
CA ILE A 298 8.60 -20.79 -3.16
C ILE A 298 7.95 -22.18 -3.07
N ASP A 299 7.16 -22.39 -2.03
CA ASP A 299 6.42 -23.66 -1.85
C ASP A 299 5.36 -23.82 -2.93
N LYS A 300 5.18 -25.08 -3.39
CA LYS A 300 4.24 -25.44 -4.46
C LYS A 300 2.80 -25.02 -4.16
N LYS A 301 2.41 -24.94 -2.89
CA LYS A 301 1.06 -24.53 -2.50
C LYS A 301 0.77 -23.06 -2.79
N PHE A 302 1.75 -22.17 -2.60
CA PHE A 302 1.62 -20.77 -3.00
C PHE A 302 1.55 -20.63 -4.52
N VAL A 303 2.40 -21.36 -5.25
CA VAL A 303 2.36 -21.42 -6.72
C VAL A 303 0.99 -21.87 -7.22
N GLN A 304 0.43 -22.94 -6.61
CA GLN A 304 -0.88 -23.48 -6.94
C GLN A 304 -2.00 -22.45 -6.71
N ALA A 305 -2.00 -21.76 -5.55
CA ALA A 305 -3.01 -20.75 -5.22
C ALA A 305 -3.03 -19.61 -6.25
N VAL A 306 -1.86 -19.13 -6.65
CA VAL A 306 -1.72 -18.07 -7.67
C VAL A 306 -2.20 -18.55 -9.03
N LYS A 307 -1.75 -19.74 -9.46
CA LYS A 307 -2.10 -20.32 -10.76
C LYS A 307 -3.60 -20.59 -10.91
N GLU A 308 -4.26 -21.10 -9.86
CA GLU A 308 -5.69 -21.41 -9.89
C GLU A 308 -6.59 -20.16 -9.83
N THR A 309 -6.01 -18.98 -9.57
CA THR A 309 -6.70 -17.68 -9.58
C THR A 309 -6.09 -16.72 -10.58
N GLU A 310 -5.34 -17.22 -11.58
CA GLU A 310 -4.63 -16.38 -12.56
C GLU A 310 -5.56 -15.36 -13.23
N GLY A 311 -5.15 -14.09 -13.18
CA GLY A 311 -5.87 -12.97 -13.77
C GLY A 311 -7.14 -12.54 -13.02
N GLU A 312 -7.55 -13.23 -11.95
CA GLU A 312 -8.76 -12.85 -11.19
C GLU A 312 -8.50 -11.67 -10.26
N VAL A 313 -9.38 -10.66 -10.34
CA VAL A 313 -9.39 -9.45 -9.51
C VAL A 313 -10.80 -9.13 -9.02
N LEU A 314 -10.91 -8.29 -8.00
CA LEU A 314 -12.17 -7.74 -7.53
C LEU A 314 -12.50 -6.45 -8.28
N LEU A 315 -13.65 -6.43 -8.94
CA LEU A 315 -14.18 -5.25 -9.59
C LEU A 315 -15.47 -4.77 -8.90
N PHE A 316 -15.65 -3.46 -8.87
CA PHE A 316 -16.87 -2.80 -8.44
C PHE A 316 -17.50 -2.13 -9.65
N ASN A 317 -18.82 -2.27 -9.82
CA ASN A 317 -19.56 -1.75 -10.98
C ASN A 317 -18.96 -2.18 -12.33
N GLY A 318 -18.49 -3.41 -12.43
CA GLY A 318 -18.08 -4.06 -13.67
C GLY A 318 -16.68 -3.75 -14.18
N SER A 319 -16.12 -2.56 -13.94
CA SER A 319 -14.79 -2.18 -14.44
C SER A 319 -13.89 -1.50 -13.42
N HIS A 320 -14.46 -0.96 -12.34
CA HIS A 320 -13.67 -0.23 -11.35
C HIS A 320 -12.93 -1.20 -10.44
N VAL A 321 -11.60 -1.13 -10.43
CA VAL A 321 -10.78 -1.96 -9.55
C VAL A 321 -11.10 -1.62 -8.09
N ALA A 322 -11.55 -2.60 -7.32
CA ALA A 322 -11.86 -2.39 -5.93
C ALA A 322 -10.58 -2.13 -5.10
N ARG A 323 -10.67 -1.31 -4.08
CA ARG A 323 -9.67 -1.38 -3.00
C ARG A 323 -9.87 -2.70 -2.26
N ALA A 324 -8.82 -3.51 -2.11
CA ALA A 324 -8.89 -4.82 -1.47
C ALA A 324 -7.92 -4.93 -0.28
N PRO A 325 -7.99 -4.03 0.72
CA PRO A 325 -7.13 -4.08 1.88
C PRO A 325 -7.43 -5.34 2.70
N TYR A 326 -6.42 -5.86 3.37
CA TYR A 326 -6.52 -6.99 4.29
C TYR A 326 -5.69 -6.74 5.55
N CYS A 327 -6.04 -7.39 6.63
CA CYS A 327 -5.35 -7.27 7.90
C CYS A 327 -5.20 -8.64 8.56
N SER A 328 -4.27 -8.75 9.50
CA SER A 328 -4.00 -10.02 10.18
C SER A 328 -5.25 -10.57 10.88
N SER A 329 -5.96 -9.73 11.67
CA SER A 329 -7.16 -10.13 12.40
C SER A 329 -8.12 -8.94 12.57
N ALA A 330 -9.35 -9.11 12.15
CA ALA A 330 -10.40 -8.10 12.37
C ALA A 330 -10.83 -8.02 13.85
N GLY A 331 -10.67 -9.10 14.61
CA GLY A 331 -11.14 -9.23 15.99
C GLY A 331 -12.64 -9.52 16.11
N GLY A 332 -13.28 -10.03 15.02
CA GLY A 332 -14.69 -10.41 14.95
C GLY A 332 -15.61 -9.41 14.24
N ARG A 333 -15.12 -8.21 13.90
CA ARG A 333 -15.81 -7.26 13.01
C ARG A 333 -14.80 -6.43 12.24
N THR A 334 -14.98 -6.30 10.93
CA THR A 334 -14.15 -5.41 10.10
C THR A 334 -14.58 -3.95 10.25
N GLU A 335 -13.69 -3.02 9.88
CA GLU A 335 -13.93 -1.59 10.01
C GLU A 335 -14.39 -0.96 8.70
N ASP A 336 -15.12 0.14 8.78
CA ASP A 336 -15.43 1.00 7.65
C ASP A 336 -14.17 1.76 7.23
N ILE A 337 -13.87 1.76 5.94
CA ILE A 337 -12.67 2.41 5.37
C ILE A 337 -12.58 3.89 5.73
N ARG A 338 -13.72 4.58 5.87
CA ARG A 338 -13.78 6.01 6.23
C ARG A 338 -13.19 6.31 7.60
N ASN A 339 -13.32 5.37 8.55
CA ASN A 339 -12.84 5.55 9.92
C ASN A 339 -11.33 5.31 10.06
N VAL A 340 -10.69 4.68 9.04
CA VAL A 340 -9.26 4.38 9.07
C VAL A 340 -8.47 5.38 8.22
N TRP A 341 -8.92 5.62 6.99
CA TRP A 341 -8.22 6.49 6.04
C TRP A 341 -8.98 7.76 5.69
N PHE A 342 -10.16 8.00 6.29
CA PHE A 342 -11.01 9.17 6.06
C PHE A 342 -11.33 9.41 4.56
N THR A 343 -11.35 8.33 3.76
CA THR A 343 -11.60 8.38 2.32
C THR A 343 -13.10 8.53 2.02
N ALA A 344 -13.44 8.68 0.74
CA ALA A 344 -14.82 8.55 0.30
C ALA A 344 -15.37 7.16 0.62
N GLU A 345 -16.69 7.07 0.79
CA GLU A 345 -17.38 5.81 1.04
C GLU A 345 -17.09 4.80 -0.07
N LYS A 346 -16.74 3.58 0.32
CA LYS A 346 -16.65 2.41 -0.56
C LYS A 346 -17.73 1.42 -0.11
N PRO A 347 -18.82 1.26 -0.87
CA PRO A 347 -19.98 0.45 -0.43
C PRO A 347 -19.69 -1.00 -0.13
N TYR A 348 -18.52 -1.47 -0.50
CA TYR A 348 -17.99 -2.81 -0.24
C TYR A 348 -16.98 -2.87 0.92
N LEU A 349 -16.71 -1.75 1.60
CA LEU A 349 -15.79 -1.62 2.76
C LEU A 349 -16.43 -0.84 3.92
N THR A 350 -17.67 -1.13 4.24
CA THR A 350 -18.45 -0.45 5.30
C THR A 350 -18.41 -1.18 6.66
N GLY A 351 -17.59 -2.21 6.75
CA GLY A 351 -17.49 -3.06 7.94
C GLY A 351 -18.52 -4.18 7.97
N VAL A 352 -18.04 -5.42 8.12
CA VAL A 352 -18.87 -6.61 8.19
C VAL A 352 -18.65 -7.35 9.52
N TRP A 353 -19.69 -7.98 10.04
CA TRP A 353 -19.57 -8.94 11.12
C TRP A 353 -18.84 -10.18 10.60
N ASP A 354 -17.77 -10.57 11.31
CA ASP A 354 -16.94 -11.71 10.97
C ASP A 354 -17.31 -12.91 11.85
N GLY A 355 -18.50 -13.45 11.61
CA GLY A 355 -19.08 -14.61 12.31
C GLY A 355 -20.30 -15.11 11.55
N ASP A 356 -20.86 -16.26 11.99
CA ASP A 356 -21.98 -16.91 11.30
C ASP A 356 -23.23 -16.04 11.36
N GLU A 357 -23.52 -15.44 12.53
CA GLU A 357 -24.64 -14.54 12.72
C GLU A 357 -24.17 -13.18 13.25
N PRO A 358 -24.75 -12.05 12.77
CA PRO A 358 -24.38 -10.74 13.27
C PRO A 358 -24.85 -10.51 14.71
N LEU A 359 -23.98 -10.02 15.56
CA LEU A 359 -24.34 -9.58 16.90
C LEU A 359 -25.08 -8.24 16.85
N ARG A 360 -26.14 -8.09 17.66
CA ARG A 360 -26.89 -6.84 17.79
C ARG A 360 -26.22 -5.91 18.80
N LEU A 361 -24.93 -5.58 18.54
CA LEU A 361 -24.13 -4.69 19.37
C LEU A 361 -23.66 -3.50 18.54
N ASP A 362 -23.69 -2.32 19.14
CA ASP A 362 -23.10 -1.11 18.57
C ASP A 362 -21.70 -0.89 19.16
N LEU A 363 -20.68 -1.40 18.50
CA LEU A 363 -19.29 -1.35 19.01
C LEU A 363 -18.71 0.07 19.06
N SER A 364 -19.40 1.08 18.52
CA SER A 364 -19.04 2.47 18.74
C SER A 364 -19.32 2.91 20.20
N LYS A 365 -20.18 2.16 20.89
CA LYS A 365 -20.53 2.39 22.31
C LYS A 365 -19.68 1.51 23.22
N GLU A 366 -19.10 2.11 24.23
CA GLU A 366 -18.18 1.46 25.17
C GLU A 366 -18.81 0.26 25.89
N ALA A 367 -20.06 0.38 26.32
CA ALA A 367 -20.78 -0.69 27.01
C ALA A 367 -20.98 -1.94 26.12
N ASP A 368 -21.27 -1.76 24.85
CA ASP A 368 -21.44 -2.86 23.90
C ASP A 368 -20.08 -3.43 23.47
N LEU A 369 -19.06 -2.57 23.32
CA LEU A 369 -17.69 -3.03 23.08
C LEU A 369 -17.18 -3.88 24.25
N LYS A 370 -17.47 -3.51 25.51
CA LYS A 370 -17.10 -4.30 26.69
C LYS A 370 -17.72 -5.71 26.65
N LYS A 371 -19.01 -5.82 26.30
CA LYS A 371 -19.69 -7.12 26.14
C LYS A 371 -19.04 -7.93 25.02
N PHE A 372 -18.72 -7.27 23.89
CA PHE A 372 -18.09 -7.89 22.73
C PHE A 372 -16.68 -8.40 23.05
N LEU A 373 -15.86 -7.63 23.74
CA LEU A 373 -14.51 -8.05 24.15
C LEU A 373 -14.52 -9.25 25.11
N GLY A 374 -15.58 -9.39 25.95
CA GLY A 374 -15.81 -10.54 26.80
C GLY A 374 -16.39 -11.77 26.09
N SER A 375 -16.63 -11.70 24.76
CA SER A 375 -17.17 -12.81 23.96
C SER A 375 -16.10 -13.46 23.10
N ASP A 376 -16.34 -14.72 22.71
CA ASP A 376 -15.51 -15.48 21.75
C ASP A 376 -15.97 -15.29 20.29
N TYR A 377 -16.79 -14.28 20.02
CA TYR A 377 -17.34 -14.05 18.68
C TYR A 377 -16.27 -13.69 17.66
N GLY A 378 -16.37 -14.30 16.46
CA GLY A 378 -15.58 -13.99 15.29
C GLY A 378 -14.93 -15.21 14.65
N GLU A 379 -14.90 -15.26 13.31
CA GLU A 379 -14.22 -16.30 12.53
C GLU A 379 -12.72 -16.36 12.82
N ASP A 380 -12.12 -15.24 13.17
CA ASP A 380 -10.71 -15.14 13.49
C ASP A 380 -10.37 -15.59 14.93
N ASN A 381 -11.36 -16.10 15.70
CA ASN A 381 -11.15 -16.74 17.01
C ASN A 381 -10.57 -18.15 16.86
N LEU A 382 -9.33 -18.24 16.46
CA LEU A 382 -8.56 -19.47 16.32
C LEU A 382 -7.54 -19.57 17.46
N LYS A 383 -7.30 -20.78 17.99
CA LYS A 383 -6.27 -21.02 19.04
C LYS A 383 -4.89 -20.45 18.68
N MET A 384 -4.55 -20.38 17.40
CA MET A 384 -3.30 -19.80 16.92
C MET A 384 -3.34 -18.27 16.85
N ASN A 385 -4.52 -17.63 16.86
CA ASN A 385 -4.67 -16.19 16.80
C ASN A 385 -4.68 -15.57 18.20
N LYS A 386 -3.51 -15.38 18.77
CA LYS A 386 -3.36 -14.73 20.08
C LYS A 386 -3.73 -13.24 20.08
N ARG A 387 -4.16 -12.69 18.92
CA ARG A 387 -4.55 -11.28 18.77
C ARG A 387 -6.05 -11.12 18.55
N HIS A 388 -6.82 -12.20 18.55
CA HIS A 388 -8.28 -12.12 18.51
C HIS A 388 -8.80 -11.30 19.70
N ARG A 389 -8.31 -11.59 20.90
CA ARG A 389 -8.42 -10.77 22.11
C ARG A 389 -7.04 -10.60 22.70
N TRP A 390 -6.74 -9.42 23.19
CA TRP A 390 -5.42 -9.11 23.73
C TRP A 390 -5.51 -8.15 24.91
N LYS A 391 -4.52 -8.21 25.78
CA LYS A 391 -4.28 -7.31 26.90
C LYS A 391 -2.86 -6.78 26.82
N VAL A 392 -2.69 -5.47 27.03
CA VAL A 392 -1.39 -4.79 27.10
C VAL A 392 -1.41 -3.86 28.31
N GLU A 393 -0.33 -3.80 29.02
CA GLU A 393 -0.17 -3.02 30.23
C GLU A 393 0.98 -2.04 30.06
N PHE A 394 0.78 -0.81 30.53
CA PHE A 394 1.81 0.23 30.58
C PHE A 394 1.88 0.78 32.01
N GLU A 395 3.06 0.74 32.59
CA GLU A 395 3.33 1.50 33.82
C GLU A 395 3.14 3.00 33.56
N GLN A 396 2.67 3.74 34.58
CA GLN A 396 2.35 5.16 34.49
C GLN A 396 3.51 5.97 33.87
N GLU A 397 4.75 5.69 34.31
CA GLU A 397 5.93 6.38 33.81
C GLU A 397 6.13 6.15 32.32
N LYS A 398 5.95 4.90 31.85
CA LYS A 398 6.14 4.53 30.46
C LYS A 398 5.13 5.20 29.55
N ILE A 399 3.85 5.22 29.92
CA ILE A 399 2.83 5.87 29.09
C ILE A 399 3.00 7.40 29.09
N ASP A 400 3.39 7.98 30.24
CA ASP A 400 3.69 9.41 30.33
C ASP A 400 4.87 9.80 29.43
N GLU A 401 5.93 8.99 29.36
CA GLU A 401 7.06 9.17 28.46
C GLU A 401 6.59 9.21 27.00
N LEU A 402 5.84 8.19 26.56
CA LEU A 402 5.34 8.07 25.19
C LEU A 402 4.51 9.29 24.76
N LEU A 403 3.59 9.74 25.63
CA LEU A 403 2.69 10.84 25.34
C LEU A 403 3.41 12.20 25.38
N ASN A 404 4.29 12.42 26.38
CA ASN A 404 5.04 13.67 26.54
C ASN A 404 6.11 13.87 25.45
N ALA A 405 6.60 12.79 24.83
CA ALA A 405 7.45 12.87 23.65
C ALA A 405 6.74 13.54 22.45
N ARG A 406 5.41 13.40 22.35
CA ARG A 406 4.60 14.04 21.31
C ARG A 406 4.14 15.45 21.70
N LYS A 407 3.67 15.61 22.93
CA LYS A 407 3.20 16.88 23.52
C LYS A 407 3.31 16.81 25.04
N LYS A 408 3.83 17.84 25.69
CA LYS A 408 3.91 17.93 27.15
C LYS A 408 2.51 18.02 27.78
N ILE A 409 1.95 16.88 28.18
CA ILE A 409 0.67 16.80 28.87
C ILE A 409 0.82 16.62 30.40
N GLY A 410 2.04 16.30 30.87
CA GLY A 410 2.32 15.93 32.24
C GLY A 410 1.95 14.46 32.53
N LYS A 411 1.51 14.16 33.77
CA LYS A 411 1.06 12.81 34.15
C LYS A 411 -0.33 12.53 33.56
N LEU A 412 -0.48 11.41 32.83
CA LEU A 412 -1.77 10.97 32.28
C LEU A 412 -2.79 10.69 33.38
N LYS A 413 -3.98 11.26 33.26
CA LYS A 413 -5.10 11.11 34.20
C LYS A 413 -6.28 10.35 33.61
N GLU A 414 -6.58 10.58 32.34
CA GLU A 414 -7.76 10.05 31.69
C GLU A 414 -7.51 9.79 30.20
N ILE A 415 -8.13 8.75 29.66
CA ILE A 415 -8.15 8.43 28.23
C ILE A 415 -9.60 8.49 27.76
N LYS A 416 -9.89 9.33 26.75
CA LYS A 416 -11.23 9.48 26.17
C LYS A 416 -11.25 9.05 24.73
N ALA A 417 -11.98 7.99 24.41
CA ALA A 417 -12.29 7.66 23.04
C ALA A 417 -13.36 8.64 22.51
N LEU A 418 -12.94 9.64 21.76
CA LEU A 418 -13.86 10.67 21.26
C LEU A 418 -14.71 10.14 20.10
N HIS A 419 -14.13 9.31 19.23
CA HIS A 419 -14.85 8.67 18.14
C HIS A 419 -14.36 7.24 17.93
N ARG A 420 -15.30 6.31 17.79
CA ARG A 420 -15.08 4.91 17.45
C ARG A 420 -15.83 4.54 16.18
N GLY A 421 -15.22 3.70 15.39
CA GLY A 421 -15.83 3.12 14.20
C GLY A 421 -16.71 1.90 14.54
N VAL A 422 -17.24 1.30 13.48
CA VAL A 422 -18.19 0.17 13.56
C VAL A 422 -17.58 -1.10 14.15
N SER A 423 -16.25 -1.26 14.11
CA SER A 423 -15.53 -2.39 14.72
C SER A 423 -15.06 -2.13 16.16
N GLY A 424 -15.39 -0.95 16.71
CA GLY A 424 -14.87 -0.51 18.00
C GLY A 424 -13.48 0.14 17.92
N ARG A 425 -12.86 0.24 16.71
CA ARG A 425 -11.59 0.95 16.54
C ARG A 425 -11.75 2.44 16.75
N ILE A 426 -10.85 3.00 17.54
CA ILE A 426 -10.80 4.44 17.81
C ILE A 426 -10.07 5.11 16.66
N TYR A 427 -10.67 6.15 16.10
CA TYR A 427 -10.02 7.00 15.11
C TYR A 427 -9.81 8.45 15.59
N LYS A 428 -10.35 8.79 16.77
CA LYS A 428 -10.08 10.03 17.49
C LYS A 428 -10.07 9.78 18.99
N ILE A 429 -8.96 10.12 19.65
CA ILE A 429 -8.74 9.87 21.08
C ILE A 429 -8.16 11.12 21.74
N GLU A 430 -8.53 11.38 22.98
CA GLU A 430 -7.92 12.39 23.83
C GLU A 430 -7.24 11.77 25.03
N PHE A 431 -5.99 12.12 25.26
CA PHE A 431 -5.23 11.83 26.47
C PHE A 431 -5.20 13.08 27.33
N VAL A 432 -5.85 13.05 28.49
CA VAL A 432 -5.94 14.16 29.43
C VAL A 432 -4.86 14.00 30.48
N GLY A 433 -3.92 14.94 30.50
CA GLY A 433 -2.84 14.96 31.48
C GLY A 433 -3.01 16.03 32.56
N THR A 434 -2.02 16.15 33.44
CA THR A 434 -2.01 17.15 34.53
C THR A 434 -1.76 18.56 34.04
N LEU A 435 -1.10 18.76 32.88
CA LEU A 435 -0.71 20.06 32.36
C LEU A 435 -1.57 20.49 31.16
N SER A 436 -1.93 19.56 30.31
CA SER A 436 -2.73 19.81 29.10
C SER A 436 -3.31 18.49 28.58
N SER A 437 -4.00 18.51 27.42
CA SER A 437 -4.44 17.30 26.74
C SER A 437 -3.80 17.17 25.36
N LEU A 438 -3.78 15.92 24.86
CA LEU A 438 -3.30 15.55 23.53
C LEU A 438 -4.43 14.84 22.78
N VAL A 439 -4.90 15.40 21.69
CA VAL A 439 -5.84 14.74 20.78
C VAL A 439 -5.06 14.10 19.62
N VAL A 440 -5.36 12.83 19.33
CA VAL A 440 -4.72 12.07 18.27
C VAL A 440 -5.78 11.56 17.30
N TYR A 441 -5.53 11.73 16.00
CA TYR A 441 -6.39 11.28 14.91
C TYR A 441 -5.74 10.16 14.12
N GLY A 442 -6.56 9.23 13.65
CA GLY A 442 -6.16 8.11 12.80
C GLY A 442 -5.73 6.87 13.59
N GLU A 443 -6.26 5.75 13.20
CA GLU A 443 -6.06 4.44 13.82
C GLU A 443 -4.57 4.11 13.97
N LEU A 444 -3.81 4.26 12.89
CA LEU A 444 -2.38 3.95 12.89
C LEU A 444 -1.57 4.88 13.78
N ASN A 445 -1.92 6.18 13.84
CA ASN A 445 -1.23 7.14 14.68
C ASN A 445 -1.44 6.85 16.17
N ILE A 446 -2.66 6.42 16.54
CA ILE A 446 -2.99 5.99 17.91
C ILE A 446 -2.15 4.78 18.29
N ARG A 447 -2.08 3.76 17.41
CA ARG A 447 -1.26 2.57 17.65
C ARG A 447 0.23 2.88 17.79
N LYS A 448 0.77 3.70 16.89
CA LYS A 448 2.19 4.10 16.93
C LYS A 448 2.54 4.87 18.20
N LEU A 449 1.66 5.77 18.64
CA LEU A 449 1.86 6.54 19.88
C LEU A 449 1.90 5.64 21.11
N LEU A 450 1.14 4.54 21.11
CA LEU A 450 1.06 3.56 22.19
C LEU A 450 1.93 2.34 21.87
N ASP A 451 3.18 2.55 21.51
CA ASP A 451 4.22 1.54 21.26
C ASP A 451 3.79 0.43 20.28
N ASN A 452 3.13 0.83 19.19
CA ASN A 452 2.64 -0.06 18.14
C ASN A 452 1.61 -1.10 18.62
N LEU A 453 0.61 -0.68 19.41
CA LEU A 453 -0.53 -1.53 19.79
C LEU A 453 -1.08 -2.33 18.59
N TYR A 454 -1.58 -3.52 18.88
CA TYR A 454 -2.07 -4.43 17.84
C TYR A 454 -3.21 -3.82 17.00
N SER A 455 -4.14 -3.11 17.64
CA SER A 455 -5.21 -2.35 17.00
C SER A 455 -5.62 -1.17 17.87
N SER A 456 -6.48 -0.30 17.37
CA SER A 456 -7.13 0.74 18.16
C SER A 456 -8.52 0.33 18.70
N ALA A 457 -8.93 -0.94 18.53
CA ALA A 457 -10.16 -1.47 19.10
C ALA A 457 -9.93 -1.93 20.55
N PHE A 458 -9.92 -1.00 21.49
CA PHE A 458 -9.63 -1.29 22.89
C PHE A 458 -10.49 -0.48 23.86
N LEU A 459 -10.59 -0.97 25.07
CA LEU A 459 -10.93 -0.24 26.29
C LEU A 459 -9.67 -0.03 27.10
N ALA A 460 -9.58 1.09 27.80
CA ALA A 460 -8.46 1.39 28.68
C ALA A 460 -8.96 1.82 30.05
N HIS A 461 -8.35 1.28 31.10
CA HIS A 461 -8.62 1.67 32.49
C HIS A 461 -7.33 1.68 33.29
N LYS A 462 -7.34 2.34 34.42
CA LYS A 462 -6.20 2.42 35.31
C LYS A 462 -6.44 1.51 36.52
N ASP A 463 -5.43 0.70 36.90
CA ASP A 463 -5.38 -0.08 38.11
C ASP A 463 -4.06 0.22 38.85
N GLY A 464 -4.18 0.86 40.02
CA GLY A 464 -2.99 1.39 40.70
C GLY A 464 -2.20 2.38 39.84
N ASP A 465 -0.94 2.09 39.60
CA ASP A 465 -0.06 2.87 38.70
C ASP A 465 0.10 2.25 37.31
N THR A 466 -0.74 1.28 36.95
CA THR A 466 -0.71 0.60 35.66
C THR A 466 -1.93 0.96 34.83
N TRP A 467 -1.72 1.31 33.55
CA TRP A 467 -2.77 1.46 32.54
C TRP A 467 -2.96 0.14 31.81
N ILE A 468 -4.18 -0.39 31.84
CA ILE A 468 -4.55 -1.65 31.23
C ILE A 468 -5.36 -1.37 29.97
N PHE A 469 -4.92 -1.94 28.85
CA PHE A 469 -5.57 -1.89 27.55
C PHE A 469 -6.06 -3.28 27.17
N GLU A 470 -7.37 -3.45 27.02
CA GLU A 470 -7.99 -4.69 26.58
C GLU A 470 -8.63 -4.47 25.22
N GLY A 471 -8.26 -5.29 24.24
CA GLY A 471 -8.70 -5.03 22.88
C GLY A 471 -8.83 -6.26 22.00
N SER A 472 -9.15 -6.03 20.72
CA SER A 472 -9.38 -7.09 19.75
C SER A 472 -8.75 -6.79 18.38
N GLY A 473 -8.30 -7.86 17.71
CA GLY A 473 -7.77 -7.81 16.37
C GLY A 473 -6.33 -7.30 16.27
N TRP A 474 -5.76 -7.41 15.05
CA TRP A 474 -4.44 -6.92 14.71
C TRP A 474 -4.45 -6.26 13.33
N GLY A 475 -4.08 -4.99 13.27
CA GLY A 475 -4.08 -4.15 12.08
C GLY A 475 -5.31 -3.26 11.99
N HIS A 476 -5.42 -2.57 10.85
CA HIS A 476 -6.45 -1.56 10.58
C HIS A 476 -7.89 -2.09 10.56
N GLY A 477 -8.09 -3.39 10.36
CA GLY A 477 -9.41 -4.03 10.41
C GLY A 477 -10.28 -3.87 9.16
N VAL A 478 -9.84 -3.17 8.12
CA VAL A 478 -10.65 -2.96 6.90
C VAL A 478 -10.44 -4.12 5.92
N GLY A 479 -11.52 -4.58 5.28
CA GLY A 479 -11.49 -5.64 4.27
C GLY A 479 -11.28 -7.02 4.87
N MET A 480 -10.45 -7.88 4.23
CA MET A 480 -10.32 -9.27 4.63
C MET A 480 -9.51 -9.48 5.90
N SER A 481 -10.11 -10.18 6.89
CA SER A 481 -9.38 -10.73 8.03
C SER A 481 -8.64 -11.99 7.58
N GLN A 482 -7.30 -11.99 7.59
CA GLN A 482 -6.50 -13.15 7.18
C GLN A 482 -6.80 -14.37 8.07
N MET A 483 -6.90 -14.17 9.39
CA MET A 483 -7.24 -15.25 10.31
C MET A 483 -8.68 -15.72 10.16
N GLY A 484 -9.62 -14.83 9.88
CA GLY A 484 -10.99 -15.20 9.54
C GLY A 484 -11.08 -15.98 8.23
N ALA A 485 -10.36 -15.57 7.20
CA ALA A 485 -10.24 -16.34 5.95
C ALA A 485 -9.64 -17.74 6.18
N VAL A 486 -8.66 -17.87 7.09
CA VAL A 486 -8.11 -19.18 7.50
C VAL A 486 -9.18 -20.05 8.16
N SER A 487 -10.02 -19.51 9.01
CA SER A 487 -11.13 -20.24 9.64
C SER A 487 -12.13 -20.73 8.62
N LEU A 488 -12.58 -19.83 7.73
CA LEU A 488 -13.53 -20.16 6.66
C LEU A 488 -12.98 -21.24 5.73
N GLY A 489 -11.71 -21.14 5.32
CA GLY A 489 -11.07 -22.17 4.51
C GLY A 489 -10.95 -23.52 5.23
N LYS A 490 -10.73 -23.55 6.56
CA LYS A 490 -10.78 -24.79 7.37
C LYS A 490 -12.18 -25.38 7.48
N LYS A 491 -13.22 -24.55 7.43
CA LYS A 491 -14.63 -24.99 7.37
C LYS A 491 -15.04 -25.49 5.99
N GLY A 492 -14.14 -25.43 4.97
CA GLY A 492 -14.40 -25.87 3.59
C GLY A 492 -15.02 -24.80 2.70
N CYS A 493 -15.07 -23.55 3.12
CA CYS A 493 -15.51 -22.45 2.25
C CYS A 493 -14.48 -22.21 1.14
N ASP A 494 -14.94 -22.02 -0.10
CA ASP A 494 -14.08 -21.65 -1.22
C ASP A 494 -13.63 -20.18 -1.16
N PHE A 495 -12.65 -19.84 -1.97
CA PHE A 495 -12.09 -18.47 -2.00
C PHE A 495 -13.11 -17.41 -2.44
N ARG A 496 -14.10 -17.78 -3.28
CA ARG A 496 -15.14 -16.88 -3.76
C ARG A 496 -16.09 -16.49 -2.62
N PHE A 497 -16.47 -17.47 -1.79
CA PHE A 497 -17.24 -17.21 -0.58
C PHE A 497 -16.48 -16.30 0.39
N ILE A 498 -15.18 -16.60 0.62
CA ILE A 498 -14.31 -15.79 1.51
C ILE A 498 -14.25 -14.35 1.02
N LEU A 499 -13.97 -14.13 -0.27
CA LEU A 499 -13.90 -12.78 -0.84
C LEU A 499 -15.24 -12.05 -0.78
N LYS A 500 -16.35 -12.75 -1.08
CA LYS A 500 -17.69 -12.16 -1.04
C LYS A 500 -18.10 -11.71 0.36
N ARG A 501 -17.65 -12.43 1.39
CA ARG A 501 -17.88 -12.04 2.79
C ARG A 501 -17.21 -10.71 3.13
N TYR A 502 -15.93 -10.56 2.77
CA TYR A 502 -15.14 -9.39 3.18
C TYR A 502 -15.22 -8.20 2.22
N TYR A 503 -15.59 -8.45 0.98
CA TYR A 503 -15.79 -7.44 -0.07
C TYR A 503 -17.18 -7.58 -0.71
N PRO A 504 -18.27 -7.41 0.07
CA PRO A 504 -19.61 -7.52 -0.48
C PRO A 504 -19.80 -6.48 -1.60
N LYS A 505 -20.68 -6.76 -2.57
CA LYS A 505 -20.96 -5.89 -3.73
C LYS A 505 -19.79 -5.75 -4.73
N THR A 506 -18.76 -6.56 -4.63
CA THR A 506 -17.76 -6.70 -5.68
C THR A 506 -17.96 -7.99 -6.45
N ASP A 507 -17.46 -8.05 -7.67
CA ASP A 507 -17.45 -9.22 -8.51
C ASP A 507 -16.01 -9.67 -8.78
N ILE A 508 -15.78 -11.00 -8.77
CA ILE A 508 -14.50 -11.58 -9.16
C ILE A 508 -14.51 -11.72 -10.68
N SER A 509 -13.57 -11.08 -11.34
CA SER A 509 -13.48 -11.05 -12.80
C SER A 509 -12.07 -11.40 -13.25
N LYS A 510 -11.97 -12.24 -14.27
CA LYS A 510 -10.69 -12.56 -14.92
C LYS A 510 -10.40 -11.50 -15.97
N ILE A 511 -9.28 -10.77 -15.83
CA ILE A 511 -8.92 -9.64 -16.69
C ILE A 511 -7.86 -9.97 -17.75
N TYR A 512 -7.15 -11.10 -17.61
CA TYR A 512 -6.21 -11.66 -18.61
C TYR A 512 -6.13 -13.17 -18.55
#